data_0b493dcc6aae02412331c6f2d042ef51
#
_entry.id   0b493dcc6aae02412331c6f2d042ef51
#
_cell.length_a   1.000
_cell.length_b   1.000
_cell.length_c   1.000
_cell.angle_alpha   90.00
_cell.angle_beta   90.00
_cell.angle_gamma   90.00
#
_symmetry.space_group_name_H-M   'P 1'
#
loop_
_entity.id
_entity.type
_entity.pdbx_description
1 polymer ?
#
loop_
_entity_poly.entity_id
_entity_poly.type
_entity_poly.pdbx_seq_one_letter_code
_entity_poly.pdbx_strand_id
1 'polypeptide(L)'
;VDVRHFARIRRNLPSLSDFFISYEGPIGVFAEDEKTEVDYDDIADIGPAGQTFQSNGVNGWIGVTDKYWLTALIPSKQDDVTFGFRRPGGDGSPAQVDLSTATVRLEPGATLSREFHLFAGPKKINVLLGYNEKLSIERLDHAIDWGWFPFLTKPFFHALNWFFGILGNFGLAILALTVLVKIAFFPLANKSYKSMAKMRELSPKVQELRERFSDDRQRQQQEMMKLYRDEKINPAAGCLPVLLQIPVFFALYKVLFVTIEMRHAPFYGWVADLSAKDPTSMINLFGLLPFSTAGLPDFINLGIWPILMGITMFVQMSLNPPPPDPVQAKIFKFMPLMFTFLLATFPAGLVIYWTWNNLLSILQQWSIMRSVKSGKAG
;
A
#
# COMPACT_ATOMS: atom_id res chain seq x y z
N VAL A 1 16.79 33.57 37.74
CA VAL A 1 15.91 32.40 37.76
C VAL A 1 16.24 31.56 36.53
N ASP A 2 16.36 30.25 36.73
CA ASP A 2 16.56 29.32 35.61
C ASP A 2 15.20 28.93 35.02
N VAL A 3 15.03 29.14 33.73
CA VAL A 3 13.77 28.95 32.99
C VAL A 3 13.99 27.95 31.88
N ARG A 4 13.05 27.01 31.75
CA ARG A 4 13.00 26.04 30.67
C ARG A 4 11.60 26.02 30.12
N HIS A 5 11.44 26.17 28.80
CA HIS A 5 10.17 25.99 28.15
C HIS A 5 9.93 24.51 27.88
N PHE A 6 8.66 24.09 28.01
CA PHE A 6 8.24 22.72 27.87
C PHE A 6 6.87 22.64 27.22
N ALA A 7 6.74 21.76 26.24
CA ALA A 7 5.46 21.43 25.62
C ALA A 7 5.26 19.93 25.58
N ARG A 8 4.02 19.48 25.70
CA ARG A 8 3.67 18.05 25.76
C ARG A 8 2.39 17.76 25.03
N ILE A 9 2.39 16.68 24.27
CA ILE A 9 1.19 16.03 23.76
C ILE A 9 1.05 14.70 24.47
N ARG A 10 -0.16 14.41 24.97
CA ARG A 10 -0.56 13.11 25.51
C ARG A 10 -1.79 12.64 24.78
N ARG A 11 -1.71 11.49 24.12
CA ARG A 11 -2.80 10.99 23.29
C ARG A 11 -2.99 9.49 23.50
N ASN A 12 -4.26 9.08 23.65
CA ASN A 12 -4.60 7.66 23.56
C ASN A 12 -4.39 7.24 22.09
N LEU A 13 -3.67 6.16 21.89
CA LEU A 13 -3.53 5.56 20.59
C LEU A 13 -4.81 4.77 20.28
N PRO A 14 -5.30 4.82 19.04
CA PRO A 14 -6.35 3.91 18.61
C PRO A 14 -5.85 2.46 18.78
N SER A 15 -6.77 1.52 18.89
CA SER A 15 -6.41 0.10 18.73
C SER A 15 -5.72 -0.04 17.38
N LEU A 16 -4.50 -0.55 17.37
CA LEU A 16 -3.74 -0.81 16.15
C LEU A 16 -4.65 -1.54 15.17
N SER A 17 -4.74 -1.06 13.94
CA SER A 17 -5.43 -1.80 12.90
C SER A 17 -4.70 -3.14 12.75
N ASP A 18 -5.45 -4.25 12.72
CA ASP A 18 -4.92 -5.63 12.66
C ASP A 18 -3.95 -5.91 11.49
N PHE A 19 -3.78 -4.95 10.60
CA PHE A 19 -2.83 -5.00 9.49
C PHE A 19 -1.70 -3.99 9.73
N PHE A 20 -0.49 -4.47 9.90
CA PHE A 20 0.79 -3.72 10.00
C PHE A 20 1.13 -2.85 8.76
N ILE A 21 0.16 -2.12 8.23
CA ILE A 21 0.28 -1.48 6.92
C ILE A 21 0.50 0.02 7.02
N SER A 22 0.16 0.59 8.17
CA SER A 22 0.31 2.01 8.46
C SER A 22 0.91 2.17 9.85
N TYR A 23 1.93 2.99 9.95
CA TYR A 23 2.46 3.35 11.27
C TYR A 23 1.45 4.25 12.01
N GLU A 24 1.13 3.88 13.22
CA GLU A 24 0.25 4.62 14.13
C GLU A 24 0.94 4.70 15.50
N GLY A 25 1.33 5.90 15.92
CA GLY A 25 2.06 6.07 17.17
C GLY A 25 2.85 7.36 17.26
N PRO A 26 3.80 7.42 18.21
CA PRO A 26 4.76 8.51 18.31
C PRO A 26 5.63 8.59 17.06
N ILE A 27 5.81 9.79 16.52
CA ILE A 27 6.58 10.02 15.29
C ILE A 27 7.33 11.35 15.42
N GLY A 28 8.47 11.48 14.76
CA GLY A 28 9.20 12.72 14.70
C GLY A 28 10.23 12.76 13.59
N VAL A 29 10.70 13.96 13.30
CA VAL A 29 11.85 14.22 12.43
C VAL A 29 12.87 14.94 13.30
N PHE A 30 14.03 14.31 13.48
CA PHE A 30 15.11 14.83 14.31
C PHE A 30 16.30 15.12 13.42
N ALA A 31 16.86 16.31 13.58
CA ALA A 31 18.04 16.70 12.85
C ALA A 31 19.27 16.34 13.68
N GLU A 32 19.69 15.12 13.65
CA GLU A 32 21.05 14.74 13.97
C GLU A 32 21.77 14.42 12.67
N ASP A 33 22.85 15.14 12.37
CA ASP A 33 23.70 14.98 11.18
C ASP A 33 22.93 14.92 9.84
N GLU A 34 23.24 15.68 8.87
CA GLU A 34 22.76 15.79 7.46
C GLU A 34 21.70 14.80 6.93
N LYS A 35 21.37 13.75 7.68
CA LYS A 35 20.30 12.76 7.42
C LYS A 35 19.18 12.93 8.43
N THR A 36 18.19 13.71 8.06
CA THR A 36 16.93 13.76 8.80
C THR A 36 16.16 12.47 8.49
N GLU A 37 16.18 11.51 9.39
CA GLU A 37 15.38 10.29 9.29
C GLU A 37 14.09 10.45 10.08
N VAL A 38 13.00 9.86 9.57
CA VAL A 38 11.77 9.67 10.33
C VAL A 38 11.96 8.39 11.12
N ASP A 39 12.16 8.52 12.41
CA ASP A 39 12.20 7.37 13.29
C ASP A 39 10.77 6.91 13.61
N TYR A 40 10.45 5.69 13.20
CA TYR A 40 9.25 4.98 13.60
C TYR A 40 9.60 4.09 14.77
N ASP A 41 9.50 4.63 15.99
CA ASP A 41 9.64 3.80 17.17
C ASP A 41 8.43 2.89 17.32
N ASP A 42 8.67 1.60 17.45
CA ASP A 42 7.61 0.67 17.78
C ASP A 42 7.04 1.03 19.15
N ILE A 43 5.73 1.20 19.22
CA ILE A 43 5.02 1.59 20.44
C ILE A 43 5.30 0.62 21.58
N ALA A 44 5.54 -0.65 21.27
CA ALA A 44 5.86 -1.69 22.25
C ALA A 44 7.24 -1.47 22.91
N ASP A 45 8.19 -0.87 22.20
CA ASP A 45 9.57 -0.69 22.67
C ASP A 45 9.77 0.59 23.50
N ILE A 46 8.79 1.50 23.51
CA ILE A 46 8.83 2.72 24.30
C ILE A 46 8.44 2.41 25.75
N GLY A 47 9.43 2.11 26.57
CA GLY A 47 9.23 1.88 28.00
C GLY A 47 8.91 3.16 28.81
N PRO A 48 8.70 3.05 30.15
CA PRO A 48 8.44 4.18 31.03
C PRO A 48 9.58 5.20 31.09
N ALA A 49 10.84 4.76 30.89
CA ALA A 49 12.01 5.64 30.83
C ALA A 49 11.99 6.55 29.60
N GLY A 50 11.37 6.07 28.50
CA GLY A 50 11.28 6.79 27.24
C GLY A 50 12.60 6.85 26.48
N GLN A 51 12.52 7.43 25.28
CA GLN A 51 13.65 7.76 24.42
C GLN A 51 13.73 9.27 24.27
N THR A 52 14.94 9.81 24.21
CA THR A 52 15.17 11.25 24.05
C THR A 52 16.12 11.50 22.89
N PHE A 53 15.80 12.52 22.08
CA PHE A 53 16.56 12.95 20.93
C PHE A 53 16.89 14.44 21.08
N GLN A 54 18.11 14.84 20.72
CA GLN A 54 18.51 16.23 20.73
C GLN A 54 18.50 16.79 19.32
N SER A 55 17.87 17.92 19.15
CA SER A 55 17.93 18.69 17.91
C SER A 55 18.76 19.93 18.15
N ASN A 56 19.92 20.00 17.53
CA ASN A 56 20.85 21.12 17.67
C ASN A 56 20.55 22.20 16.62
N GLY A 57 19.53 23.01 16.88
CA GLY A 57 19.22 24.19 16.06
C GLY A 57 18.59 23.92 14.70
N VAL A 58 18.03 22.74 14.46
CA VAL A 58 17.47 22.36 13.15
C VAL A 58 15.99 22.01 13.25
N ASN A 59 15.30 22.27 12.17
CA ASN A 59 13.87 22.21 11.86
C ASN A 59 13.16 20.86 12.08
N GLY A 60 13.35 20.23 13.23
CA GLY A 60 12.67 18.99 13.59
C GLY A 60 11.26 19.22 14.12
N TRP A 61 10.50 18.17 14.25
CA TRP A 61 9.19 18.15 14.90
C TRP A 61 8.96 16.80 15.58
N ILE A 62 8.06 16.78 16.56
CA ILE A 62 7.67 15.58 17.28
C ILE A 62 6.16 15.52 17.41
N GLY A 63 5.56 14.34 17.29
CA GLY A 63 4.12 14.22 17.35
C GLY A 63 3.61 12.80 17.61
N VAL A 64 2.31 12.67 17.52
CA VAL A 64 1.59 11.40 17.55
C VAL A 64 0.68 11.33 16.34
N THR A 65 0.82 10.27 15.57
CA THR A 65 0.04 10.02 14.36
C THR A 65 -0.88 8.82 14.53
N ASP A 66 -2.03 8.86 13.87
CA ASP A 66 -2.82 7.70 13.52
C ASP A 66 -2.94 7.60 11.99
N LYS A 67 -3.81 6.73 11.50
CA LYS A 67 -4.01 6.51 10.07
C LYS A 67 -4.20 7.82 9.27
N TYR A 68 -5.00 8.77 9.79
CA TYR A 68 -5.42 9.98 9.05
C TYR A 68 -5.07 11.29 9.75
N TRP A 69 -4.71 11.28 11.02
CA TRP A 69 -4.57 12.47 11.84
C TRP A 69 -3.17 12.58 12.43
N LEU A 70 -2.67 13.79 12.50
CA LEU A 70 -1.41 14.14 13.13
C LEU A 70 -1.64 15.20 14.19
N THR A 71 -0.98 15.02 15.34
CA THR A 71 -0.79 16.08 16.33
C THR A 71 0.70 16.23 16.57
N ALA A 72 1.28 17.36 16.24
CA ALA A 72 2.73 17.58 16.28
C ALA A 72 3.11 18.91 16.93
N LEU A 73 4.21 18.89 17.67
CA LEU A 73 4.90 20.06 18.22
C LEU A 73 6.08 20.37 17.32
N ILE A 74 6.17 21.63 16.93
CA ILE A 74 7.20 22.14 16.02
C ILE A 74 7.87 23.31 16.70
N PRO A 75 9.17 23.22 17.05
CA PRO A 75 9.90 24.32 17.66
C PRO A 75 10.23 25.41 16.64
N SER A 76 10.63 26.59 17.14
CA SER A 76 11.27 27.60 16.31
C SER A 76 12.63 27.12 15.81
N LYS A 77 13.00 27.52 14.58
CA LYS A 77 14.26 27.14 13.93
C LYS A 77 15.53 27.45 14.69
N GLN A 78 15.48 28.41 15.64
CA GLN A 78 16.64 28.91 16.35
C GLN A 78 16.82 28.25 17.71
N ASP A 79 15.95 27.32 18.10
CA ASP A 79 15.97 26.77 19.44
C ASP A 79 16.62 25.41 19.47
N ASP A 80 17.62 25.23 20.32
CA ASP A 80 18.08 23.90 20.73
C ASP A 80 17.00 23.25 21.58
N VAL A 81 16.46 22.14 21.09
CA VAL A 81 15.39 21.43 21.76
C VAL A 81 15.75 19.95 21.98
N THR A 82 15.24 19.41 23.06
CA THR A 82 15.24 17.99 23.34
C THR A 82 13.84 17.46 23.08
N PHE A 83 13.72 16.47 22.22
CA PHE A 83 12.51 15.72 21.98
C PHE A 83 12.49 14.44 22.84
N GLY A 84 11.33 14.00 23.25
CA GLY A 84 11.20 12.78 24.04
C GLY A 84 9.93 12.02 23.73
N PHE A 85 10.04 10.70 23.53
CA PHE A 85 8.93 9.76 23.51
C PHE A 85 8.83 9.03 24.84
N ARG A 86 7.63 8.88 25.40
CA ARG A 86 7.40 8.20 26.68
C ARG A 86 6.05 7.47 26.69
N ARG A 87 6.01 6.36 27.43
CA ARG A 87 4.77 5.68 27.86
C ARG A 87 4.79 5.47 29.37
N PRO A 88 4.40 6.47 30.17
CA PRO A 88 4.62 6.44 31.62
C PRO A 88 3.96 5.27 32.36
N GLY A 89 2.86 4.73 31.83
CA GLY A 89 2.12 3.62 32.44
C GLY A 89 2.38 2.24 31.79
N GLY A 90 3.36 2.12 30.89
CA GLY A 90 3.59 0.87 30.15
C GLY A 90 2.51 0.59 29.10
N ASP A 91 2.32 -0.68 28.73
CA ASP A 91 1.34 -1.09 27.73
C ASP A 91 -0.08 -0.67 28.05
N GLY A 92 -0.80 -0.15 27.04
CA GLY A 92 -2.15 0.39 27.20
C GLY A 92 -2.23 1.85 27.69
N SER A 93 -1.10 2.44 28.14
CA SER A 93 -1.09 3.88 28.52
C SER A 93 -1.01 4.80 27.30
N PRO A 94 -1.51 6.05 27.43
CA PRO A 94 -1.40 7.05 26.38
C PRO A 94 0.07 7.28 25.97
N ALA A 95 0.32 7.39 24.69
CA ALA A 95 1.60 7.89 24.17
C ALA A 95 1.79 9.36 24.59
N GLN A 96 3.00 9.69 24.99
CA GLN A 96 3.40 11.02 25.40
C GLN A 96 4.61 11.45 24.59
N VAL A 97 4.51 12.61 23.97
CA VAL A 97 5.63 13.25 23.29
C VAL A 97 5.94 14.59 23.97
N ASP A 98 7.20 14.81 24.25
CA ASP A 98 7.71 15.95 24.98
C ASP A 98 8.67 16.75 24.11
N LEU A 99 8.57 18.08 24.19
CA LEU A 99 9.50 19.03 23.62
C LEU A 99 9.98 19.94 24.75
N SER A 100 11.28 20.10 24.91
CA SER A 100 11.85 21.00 25.90
C SER A 100 13.06 21.74 25.37
N THR A 101 13.18 23.04 25.71
CA THR A 101 14.34 23.84 25.34
C THR A 101 15.49 23.67 26.36
N ALA A 102 16.69 24.13 26.00
CA ALA A 102 17.75 24.29 26.96
C ALA A 102 17.33 25.24 28.09
N THR A 103 17.92 25.04 29.29
CA THR A 103 17.68 25.91 30.43
C THR A 103 18.42 27.22 30.22
N VAL A 104 17.73 28.35 30.37
CA VAL A 104 18.29 29.69 30.24
C VAL A 104 18.15 30.41 31.56
N ARG A 105 19.25 31.07 32.02
CA ARG A 105 19.23 31.91 33.19
C ARG A 105 18.66 33.28 32.83
N LEU A 106 17.54 33.62 33.47
CA LEU A 106 16.87 34.90 33.27
C LEU A 106 17.19 35.85 34.39
N GLU A 107 17.76 37.02 34.05
CA GLU A 107 18.08 38.06 35.00
C GLU A 107 16.80 38.85 35.40
N PRO A 108 16.77 39.49 36.58
CA PRO A 108 15.64 40.29 37.01
C PRO A 108 15.24 41.36 35.98
N GLY A 109 13.99 41.42 35.59
CA GLY A 109 13.48 42.36 34.60
C GLY A 109 13.70 41.96 33.13
N ALA A 110 14.43 40.88 32.84
CA ALA A 110 14.57 40.34 31.48
C ALA A 110 13.36 39.57 31.05
N THR A 111 13.09 39.57 29.74
CA THR A 111 12.00 38.79 29.11
C THR A 111 12.58 37.81 28.11
N LEU A 112 12.13 36.56 28.16
CA LEU A 112 12.42 35.51 27.18
C LEU A 112 11.13 35.15 26.47
N SER A 113 11.07 35.32 25.15
CA SER A 113 9.95 34.90 24.32
C SER A 113 10.43 33.79 23.39
N ARG A 114 9.62 32.75 23.28
CA ARG A 114 9.83 31.60 22.37
C ARG A 114 8.55 31.25 21.62
N GLU A 115 8.69 30.88 20.39
CA GLU A 115 7.57 30.50 19.54
C GLU A 115 7.60 29.02 19.26
N PHE A 116 6.45 28.36 19.44
CA PHE A 116 6.21 26.96 19.09
C PHE A 116 4.94 26.88 18.27
N HIS A 117 4.94 25.99 17.28
CA HIS A 117 3.75 25.70 16.53
C HIS A 117 3.16 24.36 16.96
N LEU A 118 1.86 24.30 17.08
CA LEU A 118 1.09 23.08 17.28
C LEU A 118 0.32 22.79 16.00
N PHE A 119 0.63 21.68 15.35
CA PHE A 119 -0.22 21.13 14.30
C PHE A 119 -1.17 20.11 14.92
N ALA A 120 -2.46 20.23 14.68
CA ALA A 120 -3.48 19.24 15.05
C ALA A 120 -4.53 19.19 13.94
N GLY A 121 -4.44 18.16 13.09
CA GLY A 121 -5.29 18.11 11.91
C GLY A 121 -5.12 16.85 11.05
N PRO A 122 -5.87 16.79 9.94
CA PRO A 122 -5.79 15.71 8.97
C PRO A 122 -4.48 15.75 8.20
N LYS A 123 -3.94 14.57 7.89
CA LYS A 123 -2.71 14.42 7.09
C LYS A 123 -2.98 14.61 5.58
N LYS A 124 -3.50 15.79 5.22
CA LYS A 124 -3.66 16.17 3.81
C LYS A 124 -2.32 16.60 3.23
N ILE A 125 -1.86 15.93 2.18
CA ILE A 125 -0.54 16.17 1.60
C ILE A 125 -0.31 17.64 1.23
N ASN A 126 -1.29 18.27 0.57
CA ASN A 126 -1.16 19.67 0.16
C ASN A 126 -1.10 20.65 1.35
N VAL A 127 -1.73 20.30 2.48
CA VAL A 127 -1.67 21.09 3.71
C VAL A 127 -0.32 20.94 4.37
N LEU A 128 0.20 19.71 4.48
CA LEU A 128 1.50 19.44 5.09
C LEU A 128 2.64 20.06 4.27
N LEU A 129 2.62 19.92 2.94
CA LEU A 129 3.57 20.57 2.05
C LEU A 129 3.48 22.10 2.12
N GLY A 130 2.27 22.65 2.20
CA GLY A 130 2.08 24.09 2.37
C GLY A 130 2.67 24.62 3.68
N TYR A 131 2.66 23.85 4.76
CA TYR A 131 3.34 24.20 6.01
C TYR A 131 4.87 24.00 5.92
N ASN A 132 5.33 22.97 5.20
CA ASN A 132 6.75 22.81 4.90
C ASN A 132 7.33 24.09 4.26
N GLU A 133 6.62 24.65 3.27
CA GLU A 133 7.06 25.87 2.58
C GLU A 133 6.91 27.14 3.44
N LYS A 134 5.73 27.36 4.04
CA LYS A 134 5.42 28.61 4.77
C LYS A 134 6.20 28.77 6.06
N LEU A 135 6.36 27.70 6.82
CA LEU A 135 7.03 27.70 8.12
C LEU A 135 8.45 27.11 8.02
N SER A 136 8.84 26.66 6.82
CA SER A 136 10.10 25.97 6.52
C SER A 136 10.33 24.79 7.51
N ILE A 137 9.28 24.03 7.77
CA ILE A 137 9.34 22.82 8.56
C ILE A 137 9.85 21.70 7.65
N GLU A 138 10.87 20.97 8.09
CA GLU A 138 11.40 19.88 7.28
C GLU A 138 10.52 18.62 7.37
N ARG A 139 10.18 18.07 6.21
CA ARG A 139 9.57 16.74 6.08
C ARG A 139 8.30 16.49 6.91
N LEU A 140 7.43 17.49 7.08
CA LEU A 140 6.14 17.28 7.74
C LEU A 140 5.23 16.29 6.94
N ASP A 141 5.43 16.20 5.62
CA ASP A 141 4.77 15.21 4.74
C ASP A 141 5.20 13.77 5.03
N HIS A 142 6.32 13.55 5.75
CA HIS A 142 6.72 12.22 6.22
C HIS A 142 5.83 11.69 7.35
N ALA A 143 4.94 12.49 7.91
CA ALA A 143 3.86 12.00 8.76
C ALA A 143 2.90 11.06 8.02
N ILE A 144 2.90 11.08 6.66
CA ILE A 144 2.22 10.11 5.81
C ILE A 144 3.19 8.97 5.51
N ASP A 145 2.80 7.77 5.90
CA ASP A 145 3.59 6.58 5.62
C ASP A 145 3.42 6.14 4.15
N TRP A 146 4.36 6.54 3.30
CA TRP A 146 4.38 6.22 1.87
C TRP A 146 4.78 4.76 1.56
N GLY A 147 5.12 3.97 2.57
CA GLY A 147 5.50 2.56 2.44
C GLY A 147 6.87 2.33 1.80
N TRP A 148 7.09 1.11 1.33
CA TRP A 148 8.39 0.66 0.82
C TRP A 148 8.76 1.21 -0.56
N PHE A 149 7.79 1.74 -1.31
CA PHE A 149 8.00 2.24 -2.68
C PHE A 149 7.58 3.70 -2.83
N PRO A 150 8.15 4.66 -2.05
CA PRO A 150 7.73 6.07 -2.07
C PRO A 150 7.92 6.72 -3.45
N PHE A 151 8.92 6.27 -4.22
CA PHE A 151 9.17 6.71 -5.60
C PHE A 151 8.04 6.33 -6.57
N LEU A 152 7.17 5.37 -6.21
CA LEU A 152 6.01 4.95 -6.97
C LEU A 152 4.70 5.44 -6.32
N THR A 153 4.64 5.39 -4.98
CA THR A 153 3.46 5.79 -4.20
C THR A 153 3.14 7.27 -4.34
N LYS A 154 4.14 8.15 -4.22
CA LYS A 154 3.96 9.61 -4.38
C LYS A 154 3.46 9.98 -5.79
N PRO A 155 4.08 9.52 -6.91
CA PRO A 155 3.53 9.75 -8.24
C PRO A 155 2.11 9.21 -8.44
N PHE A 156 1.78 8.04 -7.88
CA PHE A 156 0.43 7.47 -7.98
C PHE A 156 -0.60 8.34 -7.27
N PHE A 157 -0.26 8.83 -6.08
CA PHE A 157 -1.10 9.79 -5.37
C PHE A 157 -1.39 11.05 -6.19
N HIS A 158 -0.35 11.66 -6.76
CA HIS A 158 -0.51 12.85 -7.60
C HIS A 158 -1.33 12.56 -8.86
N ALA A 159 -1.10 11.43 -9.51
CA ALA A 159 -1.86 11.02 -10.69
C ALA A 159 -3.34 10.76 -10.35
N LEU A 160 -3.63 10.11 -9.21
CA LEU A 160 -5.00 9.89 -8.75
C LEU A 160 -5.73 11.20 -8.47
N ASN A 161 -5.07 12.15 -7.80
CA ASN A 161 -5.66 13.47 -7.55
C ASN A 161 -5.88 14.27 -8.85
N TRP A 162 -4.97 14.15 -9.80
CA TRP A 162 -5.14 14.78 -11.12
C TRP A 162 -6.32 14.19 -11.89
N PHE A 163 -6.43 12.85 -11.94
CA PHE A 163 -7.60 12.18 -12.53
C PHE A 163 -8.89 12.53 -11.80
N PHE A 164 -8.85 12.60 -10.46
CA PHE A 164 -10.01 13.00 -9.67
C PHE A 164 -10.46 14.43 -10.01
N GLY A 165 -9.53 15.36 -10.20
CA GLY A 165 -9.82 16.74 -10.62
C GLY A 165 -10.56 16.83 -11.98
N ILE A 166 -10.32 15.84 -12.86
CA ILE A 166 -10.99 15.79 -14.18
C ILE A 166 -12.31 15.00 -14.12
N LEU A 167 -12.30 13.86 -13.44
CA LEU A 167 -13.40 12.87 -13.47
C LEU A 167 -14.42 13.06 -12.33
N GLY A 168 -14.06 13.81 -11.29
CA GLY A 168 -14.91 14.06 -10.11
C GLY A 168 -15.22 12.84 -9.26
N ASN A 169 -14.57 11.69 -9.53
CA ASN A 169 -14.81 10.43 -8.81
C ASN A 169 -13.51 9.65 -8.64
N PHE A 170 -13.14 9.31 -7.39
CA PHE A 170 -11.90 8.57 -7.11
C PHE A 170 -11.91 7.14 -7.66
N GLY A 171 -13.05 6.47 -7.71
CA GLY A 171 -13.14 5.15 -8.34
C GLY A 171 -12.80 5.21 -9.82
N LEU A 172 -13.32 6.20 -10.56
CA LEU A 172 -12.93 6.43 -11.95
C LEU A 172 -11.45 6.80 -12.07
N ALA A 173 -10.92 7.59 -11.14
CA ALA A 173 -9.50 7.92 -11.10
C ALA A 173 -8.62 6.67 -10.94
N ILE A 174 -9.01 5.71 -10.10
CA ILE A 174 -8.35 4.40 -9.94
C ILE A 174 -8.38 3.62 -11.26
N LEU A 175 -9.53 3.56 -11.93
CA LEU A 175 -9.66 2.87 -13.22
C LEU A 175 -8.77 3.53 -14.30
N ALA A 176 -8.74 4.85 -14.36
CA ALA A 176 -7.92 5.62 -15.31
C ALA A 176 -6.41 5.43 -15.03
N LEU A 177 -5.99 5.50 -13.77
CA LEU A 177 -4.60 5.21 -13.38
C LEU A 177 -4.21 3.78 -13.76
N THR A 178 -5.10 2.81 -13.57
CA THR A 178 -4.83 1.42 -13.97
C THR A 178 -4.57 1.31 -15.47
N VAL A 179 -5.37 2.00 -16.29
CA VAL A 179 -5.16 2.05 -17.75
C VAL A 179 -3.81 2.69 -18.08
N LEU A 180 -3.46 3.82 -17.44
CA LEU A 180 -2.17 4.48 -17.64
C LEU A 180 -0.99 3.55 -17.33
N VAL A 181 -1.04 2.85 -16.20
CA VAL A 181 -0.02 1.86 -15.81
C VAL A 181 0.06 0.72 -16.83
N LYS A 182 -1.09 0.21 -17.30
CA LYS A 182 -1.15 -0.82 -18.35
C LYS A 182 -0.53 -0.35 -19.67
N ILE A 183 -0.75 0.90 -20.06
CA ILE A 183 -0.13 1.49 -21.26
C ILE A 183 1.39 1.57 -21.08
N ALA A 184 1.86 2.07 -19.94
CA ALA A 184 3.30 2.17 -19.65
C ALA A 184 4.01 0.81 -19.70
N PHE A 185 3.39 -0.25 -19.17
CA PHE A 185 3.95 -1.61 -19.19
C PHE A 185 3.54 -2.45 -20.41
N PHE A 186 2.80 -1.87 -21.36
CA PHE A 186 2.29 -2.60 -22.53
C PHE A 186 3.38 -3.33 -23.34
N PRO A 187 4.53 -2.71 -23.67
CA PRO A 187 5.56 -3.38 -24.46
C PRO A 187 6.10 -4.64 -23.77
N LEU A 188 6.31 -4.56 -22.46
CA LEU A 188 6.84 -5.64 -21.65
C LEU A 188 5.81 -6.77 -21.47
N ALA A 189 4.56 -6.40 -21.16
CA ALA A 189 3.45 -7.34 -21.05
C ALA A 189 3.19 -8.05 -22.39
N ASN A 190 3.25 -7.34 -23.52
CA ASN A 190 3.10 -7.92 -24.86
C ASN A 190 4.17 -9.00 -25.15
N LYS A 191 5.43 -8.71 -24.82
CA LYS A 191 6.53 -9.69 -24.97
C LYS A 191 6.29 -10.93 -24.10
N SER A 192 5.84 -10.74 -22.87
CA SER A 192 5.52 -11.81 -21.93
C SER A 192 4.36 -12.66 -22.43
N TYR A 193 3.24 -12.07 -22.83
CA TYR A 193 2.06 -12.80 -23.31
C TYR A 193 2.33 -13.54 -24.62
N LYS A 194 3.16 -12.99 -25.52
CA LYS A 194 3.65 -13.73 -26.71
C LYS A 194 4.45 -14.97 -26.33
N SER A 195 5.32 -14.87 -25.34
CA SER A 195 6.07 -16.02 -24.83
C SER A 195 5.15 -17.07 -24.19
N MET A 196 4.16 -16.62 -23.40
CA MET A 196 3.16 -17.53 -22.81
C MET A 196 2.30 -18.22 -23.86
N ALA A 197 1.92 -17.53 -24.93
CA ALA A 197 1.16 -18.12 -26.03
C ALA A 197 1.96 -19.25 -26.71
N LYS A 198 3.24 -19.02 -27.01
CA LYS A 198 4.14 -20.04 -27.56
C LYS A 198 4.32 -21.23 -26.59
N MET A 199 4.46 -20.95 -25.29
CA MET A 199 4.57 -21.99 -24.26
C MET A 199 3.31 -22.86 -24.20
N ARG A 200 2.13 -22.26 -24.39
CA ARG A 200 0.86 -23.00 -24.46
C ARG A 200 0.78 -23.91 -25.69
N GLU A 201 1.32 -23.49 -26.83
CA GLU A 201 1.40 -24.33 -28.03
C GLU A 201 2.31 -25.56 -27.83
N LEU A 202 3.34 -25.43 -26.99
CA LEU A 202 4.23 -26.54 -26.62
C LEU A 202 3.67 -27.46 -25.53
N SER A 203 2.53 -27.12 -24.93
CA SER A 203 1.92 -27.91 -23.84
C SER A 203 1.80 -29.41 -24.15
N PRO A 204 1.38 -29.87 -25.36
CA PRO A 204 1.32 -31.28 -25.69
C PRO A 204 2.70 -31.94 -25.68
N LYS A 205 3.73 -31.30 -26.26
CA LYS A 205 5.11 -31.82 -26.23
C LYS A 205 5.65 -31.92 -24.80
N VAL A 206 5.35 -30.94 -23.95
CA VAL A 206 5.71 -30.95 -22.52
C VAL A 206 5.02 -32.10 -21.79
N GLN A 207 3.76 -32.39 -22.11
CA GLN A 207 3.05 -33.51 -21.51
C GLN A 207 3.63 -34.86 -21.94
N GLU A 208 3.95 -35.04 -23.20
CA GLU A 208 4.64 -36.22 -23.71
C GLU A 208 5.99 -36.46 -23.02
N LEU A 209 6.79 -35.41 -22.83
CA LEU A 209 8.04 -35.50 -22.08
C LEU A 209 7.83 -35.91 -20.62
N ARG A 210 6.77 -35.43 -20.00
CA ARG A 210 6.42 -35.81 -18.61
C ARG A 210 6.05 -37.28 -18.48
N GLU A 211 5.27 -37.80 -19.40
CA GLU A 211 4.89 -39.21 -19.44
C GLU A 211 6.09 -40.10 -19.70
N ARG A 212 6.96 -39.68 -20.63
CA ARG A 212 8.19 -40.44 -21.02
C ARG A 212 9.21 -40.53 -19.87
N PHE A 213 9.32 -39.52 -19.04
CA PHE A 213 10.29 -39.44 -17.95
C PHE A 213 9.62 -39.34 -16.57
N SER A 214 8.48 -40.06 -16.38
CA SER A 214 7.71 -40.06 -15.13
C SER A 214 8.53 -40.47 -13.91
N ASP A 215 9.44 -41.40 -14.08
CA ASP A 215 10.26 -42.01 -13.02
C ASP A 215 11.59 -41.30 -12.77
N ASP A 216 12.00 -40.39 -13.66
CA ASP A 216 13.24 -39.61 -13.55
C ASP A 216 12.97 -38.11 -13.63
N ARG A 217 12.63 -37.49 -12.49
CA ARG A 217 12.33 -36.07 -12.38
C ARG A 217 13.49 -35.18 -12.83
N GLN A 218 14.74 -35.60 -12.60
CA GLN A 218 15.90 -34.79 -12.94
C GLN A 218 16.04 -34.74 -14.46
N ARG A 219 15.96 -35.87 -15.14
CA ARG A 219 16.00 -35.96 -16.61
C ARG A 219 14.81 -35.29 -17.27
N GLN A 220 13.61 -35.42 -16.69
CA GLN A 220 12.42 -34.72 -17.14
C GLN A 220 12.63 -33.20 -17.15
N GLN A 221 13.21 -32.65 -16.08
CA GLN A 221 13.48 -31.22 -15.98
C GLN A 221 14.56 -30.75 -16.97
N GLN A 222 15.61 -31.56 -17.20
CA GLN A 222 16.64 -31.26 -18.18
C GLN A 222 16.07 -31.24 -19.61
N GLU A 223 15.29 -32.24 -19.99
CA GLU A 223 14.71 -32.32 -21.34
C GLU A 223 13.63 -31.21 -21.56
N MET A 224 12.88 -30.85 -20.55
CA MET A 224 11.99 -29.69 -20.63
C MET A 224 12.75 -28.38 -20.83
N MET A 225 13.84 -28.15 -20.08
CA MET A 225 14.68 -26.94 -20.26
C MET A 225 15.36 -26.92 -21.64
N LYS A 226 15.74 -28.08 -22.16
CA LYS A 226 16.28 -28.23 -23.53
C LYS A 226 15.22 -27.88 -24.56
N LEU A 227 13.99 -28.41 -24.44
CA LEU A 227 12.88 -28.08 -25.33
C LEU A 227 12.62 -26.59 -25.38
N TYR A 228 12.55 -25.92 -24.22
CA TYR A 228 12.33 -24.46 -24.15
C TYR A 228 13.46 -23.66 -24.79
N ARG A 229 14.72 -24.13 -24.65
CA ARG A 229 15.89 -23.52 -25.27
C ARG A 229 15.86 -23.67 -26.80
N ASP A 230 15.56 -24.87 -27.30
CA ASP A 230 15.50 -25.19 -28.72
C ASP A 230 14.40 -24.39 -29.44
N GLU A 231 13.25 -24.19 -28.75
CA GLU A 231 12.14 -23.39 -29.25
C GLU A 231 12.30 -21.87 -28.95
N LYS A 232 13.47 -21.48 -28.39
CA LYS A 232 13.79 -20.06 -28.02
C LYS A 232 12.75 -19.40 -27.14
N ILE A 233 12.17 -20.14 -26.17
CA ILE A 233 11.18 -19.67 -25.23
C ILE A 233 11.81 -19.53 -23.85
N ASN A 234 11.58 -18.37 -23.20
CA ASN A 234 11.98 -18.17 -21.83
C ASN A 234 10.81 -18.47 -20.90
N PRO A 235 10.83 -19.55 -20.10
CA PRO A 235 9.75 -19.88 -19.18
C PRO A 235 9.55 -18.83 -18.08
N ALA A 236 10.60 -18.09 -17.69
CA ALA A 236 10.51 -17.01 -16.71
C ALA A 236 9.74 -15.78 -17.24
N ALA A 237 9.54 -15.65 -18.56
CA ALA A 237 8.76 -14.57 -19.12
C ALA A 237 7.28 -14.61 -18.66
N GLY A 238 6.76 -15.78 -18.30
CA GLY A 238 5.41 -15.95 -17.81
C GLY A 238 5.12 -15.31 -16.45
N CYS A 239 6.12 -15.25 -15.56
CA CYS A 239 5.96 -14.64 -14.24
C CYS A 239 6.27 -13.13 -14.23
N LEU A 240 6.85 -12.58 -15.30
CA LEU A 240 7.29 -11.18 -15.36
C LEU A 240 6.15 -10.16 -15.14
N PRO A 241 4.92 -10.33 -15.69
CA PRO A 241 3.81 -9.43 -15.40
C PRO A 241 3.43 -9.41 -13.92
N VAL A 242 3.50 -10.56 -13.24
CA VAL A 242 3.19 -10.67 -11.81
C VAL A 242 4.26 -9.95 -10.98
N LEU A 243 5.54 -10.14 -11.29
CA LEU A 243 6.64 -9.46 -10.58
C LEU A 243 6.56 -7.94 -10.69
N LEU A 244 6.19 -7.42 -11.86
CA LEU A 244 5.95 -5.99 -12.05
C LEU A 244 4.71 -5.48 -11.35
N GLN A 245 3.68 -6.33 -11.24
CA GLN A 245 2.42 -5.98 -10.60
C GLN A 245 2.58 -5.82 -9.09
N ILE A 246 3.51 -6.53 -8.44
CA ILE A 246 3.70 -6.49 -6.99
C ILE A 246 4.03 -5.07 -6.49
N PRO A 247 5.05 -4.36 -6.98
CA PRO A 247 5.32 -2.98 -6.57
C PRO A 247 4.16 -2.02 -6.86
N VAL A 248 3.51 -2.17 -8.02
CA VAL A 248 2.34 -1.37 -8.41
C VAL A 248 1.18 -1.58 -7.43
N PHE A 249 0.92 -2.84 -7.08
CA PHE A 249 -0.10 -3.20 -6.11
C PHE A 249 0.17 -2.59 -4.74
N PHE A 250 1.39 -2.77 -4.20
CA PHE A 250 1.74 -2.22 -2.90
C PHE A 250 1.71 -0.69 -2.87
N ALA A 251 2.16 -0.04 -3.94
CA ALA A 251 2.11 1.41 -4.04
C ALA A 251 0.65 1.91 -4.07
N LEU A 252 -0.20 1.32 -4.90
CA LEU A 252 -1.61 1.70 -4.97
C LEU A 252 -2.37 1.37 -3.69
N TYR A 253 -2.12 0.17 -3.12
CA TYR A 253 -2.66 -0.21 -1.84
C TYR A 253 -2.33 0.83 -0.77
N LYS A 254 -1.06 1.26 -0.70
CA LYS A 254 -0.61 2.26 0.25
C LYS A 254 -1.33 3.59 0.04
N VAL A 255 -1.42 4.07 -1.20
CA VAL A 255 -2.17 5.31 -1.51
C VAL A 255 -3.63 5.21 -1.05
N LEU A 256 -4.34 4.13 -1.41
CA LEU A 256 -5.75 3.95 -1.07
C LEU A 256 -5.99 3.81 0.45
N PHE A 257 -5.00 3.28 1.16
CA PHE A 257 -5.13 3.02 2.59
C PHE A 257 -4.78 4.22 3.47
N VAL A 258 -3.73 4.98 3.12
CA VAL A 258 -3.20 6.02 4.01
C VAL A 258 -3.66 7.44 3.67
N THR A 259 -4.19 7.67 2.46
CA THR A 259 -4.60 9.03 2.08
C THR A 259 -6.00 9.36 2.56
N ILE A 260 -6.11 10.45 3.31
CA ILE A 260 -7.41 10.91 3.84
C ILE A 260 -8.36 11.37 2.73
N GLU A 261 -7.84 11.75 1.58
CA GLU A 261 -8.62 12.16 0.40
C GLU A 261 -9.52 11.03 -0.13
N MET A 262 -9.15 9.77 0.14
CA MET A 262 -9.94 8.59 -0.25
C MET A 262 -10.99 8.18 0.78
N ARG A 263 -10.90 8.72 2.00
CA ARG A 263 -11.85 8.40 3.06
C ARG A 263 -13.23 8.92 2.71
N HIS A 264 -14.24 8.04 2.80
CA HIS A 264 -15.63 8.33 2.44
C HIS A 264 -15.82 8.80 0.98
N ALA A 265 -14.85 8.51 0.10
CA ALA A 265 -15.00 8.76 -1.33
C ALA A 265 -15.94 7.71 -1.95
N PRO A 266 -17.09 8.10 -2.53
CA PRO A 266 -18.03 7.16 -3.11
C PRO A 266 -17.57 6.68 -4.49
N PHE A 267 -18.04 5.48 -4.85
CA PHE A 267 -18.05 5.00 -6.22
C PHE A 267 -19.51 4.88 -6.69
N TYR A 268 -19.77 4.16 -7.75
CA TYR A 268 -21.13 3.93 -8.22
C TYR A 268 -21.81 2.76 -7.51
N GLY A 269 -23.16 2.77 -7.51
CA GLY A 269 -24.00 1.72 -6.94
C GLY A 269 -23.96 1.75 -5.41
N TRP A 270 -23.63 0.62 -4.80
CA TRP A 270 -23.65 0.40 -3.35
C TRP A 270 -22.35 0.79 -2.63
N VAL A 271 -21.29 1.14 -3.35
CA VAL A 271 -20.01 1.50 -2.76
C VAL A 271 -20.03 2.98 -2.36
N ALA A 272 -20.36 3.24 -1.11
CA ALA A 272 -20.40 4.58 -0.54
C ALA A 272 -19.04 5.07 -0.04
N ASP A 273 -18.10 4.16 0.19
CA ASP A 273 -16.76 4.46 0.69
C ASP A 273 -15.73 3.50 0.08
N LEU A 274 -14.84 4.01 -0.77
CA LEU A 274 -13.77 3.25 -1.39
C LEU A 274 -12.69 2.79 -0.40
N SER A 275 -12.58 3.45 0.75
CA SER A 275 -11.63 3.10 1.81
C SER A 275 -12.14 2.04 2.77
N ALA A 276 -13.44 1.73 2.73
CA ALA A 276 -14.09 0.68 3.50
C ALA A 276 -14.24 -0.60 2.67
N LYS A 277 -14.50 -1.73 3.35
CA LYS A 277 -14.83 -2.99 2.67
C LYS A 277 -16.17 -2.90 1.94
N ASP A 278 -16.38 -3.79 0.96
CA ASP A 278 -17.65 -3.90 0.24
C ASP A 278 -18.79 -4.20 1.24
N PRO A 279 -19.83 -3.35 1.33
CA PRO A 279 -20.90 -3.50 2.31
C PRO A 279 -21.89 -4.63 1.95
N THR A 280 -21.85 -5.16 0.74
CA THR A 280 -22.74 -6.24 0.30
C THR A 280 -22.30 -7.59 0.85
N SER A 281 -23.24 -8.54 0.94
CA SER A 281 -22.97 -9.88 1.41
C SER A 281 -23.73 -10.93 0.61
N MET A 282 -23.05 -11.99 0.21
CA MET A 282 -23.67 -13.14 -0.44
C MET A 282 -24.70 -13.82 0.48
N ILE A 283 -24.49 -13.78 1.80
CA ILE A 283 -25.31 -14.48 2.79
C ILE A 283 -26.75 -13.95 2.84
N ASN A 284 -26.91 -12.63 2.69
CA ASN A 284 -28.24 -12.00 2.62
C ASN A 284 -28.66 -11.69 1.18
N LEU A 285 -28.13 -12.43 0.19
CA LEU A 285 -28.35 -12.21 -1.23
C LEU A 285 -28.11 -10.77 -1.65
N PHE A 286 -27.00 -10.20 -1.18
CA PHE A 286 -26.56 -8.83 -1.48
C PHE A 286 -27.55 -7.75 -1.04
N GLY A 287 -28.27 -7.99 0.06
CA GLY A 287 -29.24 -7.08 0.63
C GLY A 287 -30.71 -7.32 0.23
N LEU A 288 -30.98 -8.36 -0.57
CA LEU A 288 -32.37 -8.77 -0.90
C LEU A 288 -33.11 -9.38 0.30
N LEU A 289 -32.38 -10.01 1.23
CA LEU A 289 -32.97 -10.57 2.43
C LEU A 289 -32.85 -9.56 3.60
N PRO A 290 -33.93 -9.33 4.37
CA PRO A 290 -33.99 -8.27 5.37
C PRO A 290 -33.35 -8.66 6.72
N PHE A 291 -32.12 -9.19 6.71
CA PHE A 291 -31.35 -9.43 7.93
C PHE A 291 -29.92 -8.91 7.81
N SER A 292 -29.38 -8.50 8.96
CA SER A 292 -28.02 -7.96 9.03
C SER A 292 -26.98 -9.06 9.11
N THR A 293 -25.89 -8.92 8.36
CA THR A 293 -24.73 -9.81 8.38
C THR A 293 -23.58 -9.23 9.21
N ALA A 294 -23.78 -8.11 9.91
CA ALA A 294 -22.75 -7.38 10.65
C ALA A 294 -22.09 -8.17 11.81
N GLY A 295 -22.74 -9.23 12.30
CA GLY A 295 -22.16 -10.11 13.34
C GLY A 295 -21.39 -11.33 12.82
N LEU A 296 -21.27 -11.47 11.50
CA LEU A 296 -20.56 -12.58 10.90
C LEU A 296 -19.07 -12.24 10.70
N PRO A 297 -18.18 -13.24 10.77
CA PRO A 297 -16.77 -13.05 10.45
C PRO A 297 -16.59 -12.50 9.03
N ASP A 298 -15.70 -11.52 8.88
CA ASP A 298 -15.49 -10.81 7.62
C ASP A 298 -15.12 -11.70 6.44
N PHE A 299 -14.38 -12.77 6.69
CA PHE A 299 -13.96 -13.71 5.62
C PHE A 299 -15.13 -14.55 5.05
N ILE A 300 -16.25 -14.66 5.75
CA ILE A 300 -17.46 -15.34 5.25
C ILE A 300 -18.39 -14.33 4.57
N ASN A 301 -18.28 -13.07 4.91
CA ASN A 301 -19.16 -12.00 4.45
C ASN A 301 -18.68 -11.47 3.08
N LEU A 302 -18.79 -12.33 2.04
CA LEU A 302 -18.32 -12.01 0.70
C LEU A 302 -19.24 -11.03 -0.01
N GLY A 303 -18.69 -9.87 -0.37
CA GLY A 303 -19.35 -8.86 -1.19
C GLY A 303 -19.29 -9.18 -2.70
N ILE A 304 -19.99 -8.37 -3.49
CA ILE A 304 -20.03 -8.51 -4.96
C ILE A 304 -18.65 -8.30 -5.57
N TRP A 305 -17.91 -7.26 -5.16
CA TRP A 305 -16.61 -6.95 -5.74
C TRP A 305 -15.55 -8.02 -5.48
N PRO A 306 -15.40 -8.59 -4.28
CA PRO A 306 -14.52 -9.75 -4.03
C PRO A 306 -14.88 -10.96 -4.91
N ILE A 307 -16.16 -11.24 -5.11
CA ILE A 307 -16.60 -12.35 -5.98
C ILE A 307 -16.23 -12.08 -7.44
N LEU A 308 -16.49 -10.88 -7.95
CA LEU A 308 -16.11 -10.48 -9.32
C LEU A 308 -14.59 -10.54 -9.51
N MET A 309 -13.83 -10.11 -8.50
CA MET A 309 -12.38 -10.21 -8.49
C MET A 309 -11.93 -11.67 -8.60
N GLY A 310 -12.50 -12.57 -7.79
CA GLY A 310 -12.20 -14.01 -7.83
C GLY A 310 -12.51 -14.64 -9.18
N ILE A 311 -13.67 -14.32 -9.76
CA ILE A 311 -14.07 -14.80 -11.09
C ILE A 311 -13.10 -14.29 -12.17
N THR A 312 -12.80 -12.99 -12.19
CA THR A 312 -11.87 -12.43 -13.17
C THR A 312 -10.46 -12.99 -13.02
N MET A 313 -9.99 -13.21 -11.79
CA MET A 313 -8.71 -13.86 -11.51
C MET A 313 -8.70 -15.31 -12.01
N PHE A 314 -9.75 -16.06 -11.76
CA PHE A 314 -9.88 -17.44 -12.25
C PHE A 314 -9.83 -17.49 -13.78
N VAL A 315 -10.57 -16.62 -14.46
CA VAL A 315 -10.53 -16.52 -15.94
C VAL A 315 -9.14 -16.15 -16.42
N GLN A 316 -8.51 -15.15 -15.82
CA GLN A 316 -7.14 -14.73 -16.19
C GLN A 316 -6.15 -15.87 -16.02
N MET A 317 -6.22 -16.61 -14.91
CA MET A 317 -5.31 -17.74 -14.67
C MET A 317 -5.54 -18.90 -15.61
N SER A 318 -6.77 -19.16 -16.04
CA SER A 318 -7.09 -20.20 -17.02
C SER A 318 -6.51 -19.93 -18.41
N LEU A 319 -6.19 -18.68 -18.72
CA LEU A 319 -5.51 -18.28 -19.94
C LEU A 319 -4.01 -18.57 -19.92
N ASN A 320 -3.42 -18.75 -18.75
CA ASN A 320 -2.00 -19.05 -18.59
C ASN A 320 -1.70 -20.54 -18.91
N PRO A 321 -0.50 -20.87 -19.39
CA PRO A 321 -0.07 -22.25 -19.50
C PRO A 321 0.02 -22.88 -18.10
N PRO A 322 -0.34 -24.18 -17.95
CA PRO A 322 -0.24 -24.83 -16.65
C PRO A 322 1.23 -24.90 -16.20
N PRO A 323 1.51 -24.67 -14.91
CA PRO A 323 2.86 -24.80 -14.36
C PRO A 323 3.44 -26.21 -14.57
N PRO A 324 4.76 -26.34 -14.72
CA PRO A 324 5.40 -27.64 -14.89
C PRO A 324 5.28 -28.56 -13.65
N ASP A 325 5.23 -28.00 -12.46
CA ASP A 325 5.12 -28.74 -11.22
C ASP A 325 3.65 -29.00 -10.84
N PRO A 326 3.24 -30.26 -10.52
CA PRO A 326 1.86 -30.59 -10.15
C PRO A 326 1.39 -29.92 -8.87
N VAL A 327 2.29 -29.71 -7.89
CA VAL A 327 1.96 -29.03 -6.63
C VAL A 327 1.69 -27.56 -6.91
N GLN A 328 2.56 -26.93 -7.70
CA GLN A 328 2.39 -25.55 -8.14
C GLN A 328 1.09 -25.38 -8.94
N ALA A 329 0.74 -26.33 -9.82
CA ALA A 329 -0.50 -26.30 -10.59
C ALA A 329 -1.74 -26.33 -9.67
N LYS A 330 -1.73 -27.14 -8.59
CA LYS A 330 -2.79 -27.15 -7.59
C LYS A 330 -2.89 -25.82 -6.85
N ILE A 331 -1.75 -25.27 -6.39
CA ILE A 331 -1.71 -23.96 -5.72
C ILE A 331 -2.33 -22.88 -6.61
N PHE A 332 -1.90 -22.77 -7.86
CA PHE A 332 -2.44 -21.80 -8.81
C PHE A 332 -3.95 -21.98 -9.06
N LYS A 333 -4.45 -23.22 -9.08
CA LYS A 333 -5.88 -23.49 -9.26
C LYS A 333 -6.73 -23.00 -8.08
N PHE A 334 -6.22 -23.12 -6.83
CA PHE A 334 -6.94 -22.69 -5.63
C PHE A 334 -6.69 -21.22 -5.27
N MET A 335 -5.66 -20.61 -5.82
CA MET A 335 -5.26 -19.22 -5.52
C MET A 335 -6.40 -18.21 -5.72
N PRO A 336 -7.19 -18.23 -6.80
CA PRO A 336 -8.31 -17.30 -6.95
C PRO A 336 -9.33 -17.39 -5.82
N LEU A 337 -9.64 -18.60 -5.38
CA LEU A 337 -10.55 -18.83 -4.26
C LEU A 337 -9.99 -18.27 -2.96
N MET A 338 -8.74 -18.57 -2.66
CA MET A 338 -8.04 -18.05 -1.48
C MET A 338 -8.02 -16.51 -1.47
N PHE A 339 -7.68 -15.88 -2.60
CA PHE A 339 -7.66 -14.42 -2.70
C PHE A 339 -9.05 -13.80 -2.60
N THR A 340 -10.11 -14.48 -3.06
CA THR A 340 -11.48 -13.99 -2.88
C THR A 340 -11.82 -13.79 -1.42
N PHE A 341 -11.52 -14.77 -0.57
CA PHE A 341 -11.76 -14.66 0.87
C PHE A 341 -10.83 -13.67 1.56
N LEU A 342 -9.53 -13.70 1.21
CA LEU A 342 -8.55 -12.80 1.78
C LEU A 342 -8.89 -11.33 1.48
N LEU A 343 -9.19 -11.02 0.23
CA LEU A 343 -9.44 -9.63 -0.21
C LEU A 343 -10.87 -9.16 0.08
N ALA A 344 -11.76 -10.01 0.59
CA ALA A 344 -13.07 -9.59 1.08
C ALA A 344 -12.97 -8.61 2.27
N THR A 345 -11.88 -8.67 3.02
CA THR A 345 -11.61 -7.79 4.17
C THR A 345 -10.97 -6.47 3.78
N PHE A 346 -10.54 -6.33 2.52
CA PHE A 346 -9.81 -5.16 2.04
C PHE A 346 -10.74 -4.03 1.57
N PRO A 347 -10.22 -2.78 1.49
CA PRO A 347 -10.98 -1.65 0.95
C PRO A 347 -11.54 -1.93 -0.46
N ALA A 348 -12.80 -1.54 -0.67
CA ALA A 348 -13.51 -1.77 -1.94
C ALA A 348 -12.75 -1.18 -3.14
N GLY A 349 -12.12 -0.01 -2.97
CA GLY A 349 -11.30 0.61 -4.01
C GLY A 349 -10.16 -0.27 -4.51
N LEU A 350 -9.52 -1.05 -3.62
CA LEU A 350 -8.45 -1.97 -3.98
C LEU A 350 -9.00 -3.22 -4.72
N VAL A 351 -10.15 -3.72 -4.29
CA VAL A 351 -10.80 -4.89 -4.93
C VAL A 351 -11.31 -4.51 -6.32
N ILE A 352 -11.88 -3.30 -6.47
CA ILE A 352 -12.29 -2.72 -7.76
C ILE A 352 -11.08 -2.59 -8.70
N TYR A 353 -9.97 -2.02 -8.19
CA TYR A 353 -8.72 -1.94 -8.95
C TYR A 353 -8.28 -3.33 -9.44
N TRP A 354 -8.26 -4.33 -8.56
CA TRP A 354 -7.80 -5.67 -8.93
C TRP A 354 -8.72 -6.32 -9.97
N THR A 355 -10.02 -6.20 -9.79
CA THR A 355 -11.02 -6.67 -10.76
C THR A 355 -10.80 -6.05 -12.14
N TRP A 356 -10.63 -4.73 -12.20
CA TRP A 356 -10.37 -3.98 -13.42
C TRP A 356 -9.04 -4.35 -14.06
N ASN A 357 -7.99 -4.46 -13.25
CA ASN A 357 -6.68 -4.91 -13.71
C ASN A 357 -6.72 -6.32 -14.33
N ASN A 358 -7.48 -7.25 -13.74
CA ASN A 358 -7.69 -8.59 -14.30
C ASN A 358 -8.43 -8.52 -15.63
N LEU A 359 -9.51 -7.75 -15.72
CA LEU A 359 -10.26 -7.56 -16.97
C LEU A 359 -9.38 -7.02 -18.08
N LEU A 360 -8.60 -5.97 -17.83
CA LEU A 360 -7.67 -5.42 -18.82
C LEU A 360 -6.59 -6.45 -19.21
N SER A 361 -6.10 -7.24 -18.27
CA SER A 361 -5.13 -8.31 -18.54
C SER A 361 -5.73 -9.41 -19.41
N ILE A 362 -6.98 -9.82 -19.13
CA ILE A 362 -7.71 -10.81 -19.94
C ILE A 362 -7.87 -10.30 -21.37
N LEU A 363 -8.34 -9.07 -21.55
CA LEU A 363 -8.51 -8.45 -22.87
C LEU A 363 -7.19 -8.36 -23.63
N GLN A 364 -6.13 -7.92 -22.98
CA GLN A 364 -4.80 -7.83 -23.57
C GLN A 364 -4.27 -9.22 -23.97
N GLN A 365 -4.32 -10.17 -23.05
CA GLN A 365 -3.84 -11.54 -23.31
C GLN A 365 -4.65 -12.24 -24.40
N TRP A 366 -5.98 -12.11 -24.39
CA TRP A 366 -6.86 -12.66 -25.41
C TRP A 366 -6.55 -12.08 -26.80
N SER A 367 -6.38 -10.76 -26.90
CA SER A 367 -6.03 -10.07 -28.15
C SER A 367 -4.70 -10.58 -28.73
N ILE A 368 -3.67 -10.70 -27.87
CA ILE A 368 -2.34 -11.17 -28.28
C ILE A 368 -2.39 -12.63 -28.70
N MET A 369 -3.06 -13.51 -27.93
CA MET A 369 -3.19 -14.93 -28.29
C MET A 369 -3.92 -15.14 -29.62
N ARG A 370 -4.96 -14.33 -29.89
CA ARG A 370 -5.66 -14.37 -31.17
C ARG A 370 -4.75 -13.93 -32.33
N SER A 371 -3.97 -12.88 -32.13
CA SER A 371 -2.99 -12.37 -33.10
C SER A 371 -1.89 -13.42 -33.42
N VAL A 372 -1.37 -14.11 -32.40
CA VAL A 372 -0.37 -15.18 -32.57
C VAL A 372 -0.96 -16.33 -33.39
N LYS A 373 -2.16 -16.82 -33.05
CA LYS A 373 -2.84 -17.90 -33.78
C LYS A 373 -3.16 -17.53 -35.23
N SER A 374 -3.44 -16.28 -35.54
CA SER A 374 -3.74 -15.81 -36.91
C SER A 374 -2.50 -15.59 -37.77
N GLY A 375 -1.28 -15.89 -37.27
CA GLY A 375 -0.02 -15.69 -38.01
C GLY A 375 0.35 -14.23 -38.26
N LYS A 376 -0.35 -13.27 -37.62
CA LYS A 376 -0.15 -11.82 -37.78
C LYS A 376 0.81 -11.23 -36.75
N ALA A 377 1.44 -12.05 -35.93
CA ALA A 377 2.46 -11.60 -34.99
C ALA A 377 3.82 -11.63 -35.68
N GLY A 378 4.16 -10.52 -36.34
CA GLY A 378 5.48 -10.24 -36.91
C GLY A 378 6.54 -10.01 -35.80
#